data_2fca92e9724dcee81ef15ea98feee166
#
_entry.id   2fca92e9724dcee81ef15ea98feee166
#
_cell.length_a   1.000
_cell.length_b   1.000
_cell.length_c   1.000
_cell.angle_alpha   90.00
_cell.angle_beta   90.00
_cell.angle_gamma   90.00
#
_symmetry.space_group_name_H-M   'P 1'
#
loop_
_entity.id
_entity.type
_entity.pdbx_description
1 polymer ?
#
loop_
_entity_poly.entity_id
_entity_poly.type
_entity_poly.pdbx_seq_one_letter_code
_entity_poly.pdbx_strand_id
1 'polypeptide(L)'
;KTLEEDSLRTNTYLQGYKLYLPQHMTLIGDLAGNDILYSYGDKYYLYVDLVSYYNKKQNSYSIDSSNYTYSHEITNDDKNGYVLVSKSKGGYLVEVMYNYAKVEVITNDIKRAISDSLIVLKNIEYNYKIIDSMIGSNTLVYDSKLFTLGPEKNTDSFLQYVEEYGVYDEKN
;
A
#
# COMPACT_ATOMS: atom_id res chain seq x y z
N LYS A 1 -26.75 2.71 -12.87
CA LYS A 1 -27.10 2.26 -11.52
C LYS A 1 -25.82 2.39 -10.72
N THR A 2 -25.68 3.51 -10.06
CA THR A 2 -24.61 3.83 -9.12
C THR A 2 -24.65 2.77 -8.03
N LEU A 3 -23.57 1.99 -7.94
CA LEU A 3 -23.34 1.19 -6.73
C LEU A 3 -23.12 2.20 -5.61
N GLU A 4 -24.10 2.35 -4.74
CA GLU A 4 -23.90 2.98 -3.44
C GLU A 4 -22.74 2.24 -2.79
N GLU A 5 -21.70 2.97 -2.47
CA GLU A 5 -20.54 2.46 -1.78
C GLU A 5 -20.95 2.14 -0.35
N ASP A 6 -21.43 0.93 -0.12
CA ASP A 6 -21.46 0.38 1.22
C ASP A 6 -20.00 0.29 1.69
N SER A 7 -19.60 1.23 2.54
CA SER A 7 -18.28 1.21 3.15
C SER A 7 -18.15 -0.07 3.95
N LEU A 8 -17.24 -0.94 3.56
CA LEU A 8 -16.94 -2.17 4.26
C LEU A 8 -16.46 -1.83 5.67
N ARG A 9 -17.02 -2.48 6.68
CA ARG A 9 -16.64 -2.24 8.08
C ARG A 9 -15.21 -2.69 8.32
N THR A 10 -14.39 -1.80 8.85
CA THR A 10 -13.04 -2.12 9.26
C THR A 10 -13.02 -3.21 10.33
N ASN A 11 -12.13 -4.18 10.17
CA ASN A 11 -12.02 -5.36 11.03
C ASN A 11 -10.59 -5.60 11.57
N THR A 12 -9.63 -4.79 11.14
CA THR A 12 -8.23 -4.92 11.52
C THR A 12 -7.71 -3.58 12.02
N TYR A 13 -7.17 -3.56 13.24
CA TYR A 13 -6.74 -2.36 13.94
C TYR A 13 -5.22 -2.36 14.08
N LEU A 14 -4.60 -1.27 13.61
CA LEU A 14 -3.17 -1.06 13.60
C LEU A 14 -2.82 0.27 14.29
N GLN A 15 -1.55 0.55 14.46
CA GLN A 15 -1.13 1.78 15.12
C GLN A 15 -1.32 3.00 14.20
N GLY A 16 -2.32 3.81 14.49
CA GLY A 16 -2.65 5.03 13.75
C GLY A 16 -3.69 4.87 12.65
N TYR A 17 -4.10 3.67 12.33
CA TYR A 17 -5.15 3.41 11.33
C TYR A 17 -5.83 2.06 11.55
N LYS A 18 -6.93 1.86 10.87
CA LYS A 18 -7.65 0.59 10.79
C LYS A 18 -8.05 0.36 9.33
N LEU A 19 -8.22 -0.88 8.95
CA LEU A 19 -8.57 -1.27 7.60
C LEU A 19 -9.57 -2.43 7.56
N TYR A 20 -10.16 -2.64 6.40
CA TYR A 20 -10.92 -3.85 6.11
C TYR A 20 -9.98 -4.88 5.48
N LEU A 21 -9.88 -6.03 6.11
CA LEU A 21 -9.14 -7.18 5.59
C LEU A 21 -10.15 -8.23 5.09
N PRO A 22 -10.16 -8.54 3.77
CA PRO A 22 -11.00 -9.60 3.23
C PRO A 22 -10.77 -10.95 3.92
N GLN A 23 -11.79 -11.80 3.98
CA GLN A 23 -11.69 -13.10 4.70
C GLN A 23 -10.57 -14.01 4.18
N HIS A 24 -10.21 -13.89 2.90
CA HIS A 24 -9.14 -14.67 2.29
C HIS A 24 -7.75 -14.08 2.51
N MET A 25 -7.65 -12.93 3.20
CA MET A 25 -6.39 -12.29 3.54
C MET A 25 -6.06 -12.42 5.03
N THR A 26 -4.79 -12.57 5.33
CA THR A 26 -4.27 -12.64 6.69
C THR A 26 -3.15 -11.63 6.87
N LEU A 27 -3.15 -10.90 7.98
CA LEU A 27 -2.04 -10.07 8.40
C LEU A 27 -0.97 -10.99 9.01
N ILE A 28 0.22 -11.02 8.40
CA ILE A 28 1.35 -11.86 8.87
C ILE A 28 2.49 -11.03 9.45
N GLY A 29 2.48 -9.74 9.26
CA GLY A 29 3.46 -8.83 9.83
C GLY A 29 2.88 -7.44 10.01
N ASP A 30 3.20 -6.79 11.13
CA ASP A 30 2.72 -5.45 11.51
C ASP A 30 3.88 -4.67 12.12
N LEU A 31 4.29 -3.60 11.45
CA LEU A 31 5.27 -2.66 11.98
C LEU A 31 4.98 -1.22 11.51
N ALA A 32 4.23 -0.48 12.33
CA ALA A 32 4.05 0.97 12.24
C ALA A 32 3.98 1.54 10.81
N GLY A 33 3.05 1.04 9.99
CA GLY A 33 2.85 1.49 8.62
C GLY A 33 3.55 0.65 7.55
N ASN A 34 4.20 -0.45 7.95
CA ASN A 34 4.78 -1.43 7.03
C ASN A 34 4.21 -2.81 7.37
N ASP A 35 3.16 -3.20 6.70
CA ASP A 35 2.44 -4.43 7.00
C ASP A 35 2.63 -5.46 5.88
N ILE A 36 2.59 -6.72 6.23
CA ILE A 36 2.57 -7.80 5.26
C ILE A 36 1.24 -8.54 5.37
N LEU A 37 0.51 -8.57 4.27
CA LEU A 37 -0.71 -9.35 4.12
C LEU A 37 -0.41 -10.57 3.25
N TYR A 38 -1.11 -11.66 3.51
CA TYR A 38 -0.94 -12.90 2.76
C TYR A 38 -2.29 -13.38 2.23
N SER A 39 -2.32 -13.78 0.96
CA SER A 39 -3.50 -14.33 0.32
C SER A 39 -3.14 -15.24 -0.85
N TYR A 40 -3.65 -16.46 -0.84
CA TYR A 40 -3.49 -17.45 -1.93
C TYR A 40 -2.04 -17.65 -2.41
N GLY A 41 -1.07 -17.66 -1.50
CA GLY A 41 0.34 -17.83 -1.82
C GLY A 41 1.11 -16.56 -2.13
N ASP A 42 0.43 -15.40 -2.23
CA ASP A 42 1.05 -14.12 -2.53
C ASP A 42 1.20 -13.27 -1.26
N LYS A 43 2.34 -12.61 -1.11
CA LYS A 43 2.60 -11.60 -0.07
C LYS A 43 2.30 -10.22 -0.63
N TYR A 44 1.43 -9.48 0.06
CA TYR A 44 1.08 -8.10 -0.23
C TYR A 44 1.78 -7.20 0.77
N TYR A 45 2.67 -6.38 0.30
CA TYR A 45 3.41 -5.43 1.13
C TYR A 45 2.64 -4.11 1.16
N LEU A 46 2.03 -3.81 2.30
CA LEU A 46 1.28 -2.59 2.53
C LEU A 46 2.15 -1.57 3.25
N TYR A 47 2.33 -0.43 2.64
CA TYR A 47 2.99 0.72 3.24
C TYR A 47 2.00 1.87 3.40
N VAL A 48 1.86 2.41 4.61
CA VAL A 48 0.93 3.48 4.95
C VAL A 48 1.71 4.74 5.32
N ASP A 49 1.51 5.81 4.54
CA ASP A 49 2.19 7.09 4.75
C ASP A 49 1.42 7.98 5.72
N LEU A 50 1.63 7.71 7.01
CA LEU A 50 0.98 8.45 8.10
C LEU A 50 1.39 9.93 8.12
N VAL A 51 2.61 10.25 7.70
CA VAL A 51 3.12 11.63 7.68
C VAL A 51 2.44 12.45 6.59
N SER A 52 2.31 11.90 5.39
CA SER A 52 1.58 12.58 4.30
C SER A 52 0.10 12.75 4.63
N TYR A 53 -0.52 11.76 5.26
CA TYR A 53 -1.88 11.90 5.77
C TYR A 53 -1.99 13.03 6.79
N TYR A 54 -1.11 13.07 7.77
CA TYR A 54 -1.10 14.09 8.81
C TYR A 54 -0.95 15.50 8.24
N ASN A 55 -0.04 15.67 7.28
CA ASN A 55 0.22 16.95 6.62
C ASN A 55 -0.80 17.28 5.51
N LYS A 56 -1.75 16.41 5.23
CA LYS A 56 -2.70 16.52 4.11
C LYS A 56 -2.02 16.75 2.76
N LYS A 57 -0.83 16.16 2.61
CA LYS A 57 -0.02 16.30 1.41
C LYS A 57 -0.40 15.21 0.41
N GLN A 58 -1.06 15.61 -0.67
CA GLN A 58 -1.27 14.75 -1.82
C GLN A 58 -0.10 14.88 -2.80
N ASN A 59 0.32 13.75 -3.34
CA ASN A 59 1.31 13.72 -4.39
C ASN A 59 0.61 13.74 -5.76
N SER A 60 1.14 14.52 -6.69
CA SER A 60 0.79 14.40 -8.10
C SER A 60 1.73 13.39 -8.74
N TYR A 61 1.18 12.53 -9.60
CA TYR A 61 1.94 11.50 -10.30
C TYR A 61 1.97 11.82 -11.79
N SER A 62 3.14 11.64 -12.39
CA SER A 62 3.29 11.61 -13.84
C SER A 62 3.82 10.23 -14.21
N ILE A 63 2.97 9.42 -14.83
CA ILE A 63 3.29 8.03 -15.16
C ILE A 63 3.65 7.96 -16.63
N ASP A 64 4.87 7.53 -16.92
CA ASP A 64 5.26 7.14 -18.27
C ASP A 64 4.77 5.71 -18.52
N SER A 65 3.66 5.59 -19.22
CA SER A 65 3.01 4.31 -19.50
C SER A 65 3.88 3.35 -20.32
N SER A 66 4.90 3.86 -21.01
CA SER A 66 5.83 3.01 -21.80
C SER A 66 6.67 2.06 -20.94
N ASN A 67 6.85 2.39 -19.66
CA ASN A 67 7.64 1.61 -18.71
C ASN A 67 6.86 0.45 -18.06
N TYR A 68 5.54 0.36 -18.32
CA TYR A 68 4.67 -0.61 -17.66
C TYR A 68 3.90 -1.46 -18.67
N THR A 69 3.59 -2.70 -18.29
CA THR A 69 2.68 -3.57 -19.04
C THR A 69 1.24 -3.01 -18.98
N TYR A 70 0.89 -2.41 -17.85
CA TYR A 70 -0.37 -1.71 -17.63
C TYR A 70 -0.15 -0.55 -16.65
N SER A 71 -0.79 0.56 -16.93
CA SER A 71 -0.80 1.72 -16.01
C SER A 71 -2.16 2.41 -16.05
N HIS A 72 -2.61 2.87 -14.88
CA HIS A 72 -3.85 3.64 -14.74
C HIS A 72 -3.70 4.62 -13.59
N GLU A 73 -4.00 5.89 -13.87
CA GLU A 73 -4.08 6.92 -12.82
C GLU A 73 -5.48 6.94 -12.23
N ILE A 74 -5.55 7.01 -10.90
CA ILE A 74 -6.80 7.12 -10.16
C ILE A 74 -6.91 8.58 -9.70
N THR A 75 -7.96 9.27 -10.13
CA THR A 75 -8.29 10.61 -9.67
C THR A 75 -9.69 10.58 -9.09
N ASN A 76 -9.80 10.92 -7.82
CA ASN A 76 -11.07 11.05 -7.13
C ASN A 76 -10.96 12.28 -6.22
N ASP A 77 -11.96 13.12 -6.19
CA ASP A 77 -12.09 14.45 -5.57
C ASP A 77 -10.90 14.94 -4.71
N ASP A 78 -10.59 14.22 -3.64
CA ASP A 78 -9.54 14.55 -2.68
C ASP A 78 -8.44 13.48 -2.56
N LYS A 79 -8.48 12.45 -3.40
CA LYS A 79 -7.53 11.32 -3.35
C LYS A 79 -7.03 10.96 -4.74
N ASN A 80 -5.72 10.94 -4.87
CA ASN A 80 -5.04 10.51 -6.08
C ASN A 80 -4.33 9.18 -5.85
N GLY A 81 -4.18 8.42 -6.90
CA GLY A 81 -3.47 7.17 -6.85
C GLY A 81 -3.15 6.62 -8.23
N TYR A 82 -2.68 5.40 -8.25
CA TYR A 82 -2.35 4.70 -9.50
C TYR A 82 -2.41 3.18 -9.34
N VAL A 83 -2.51 2.53 -10.48
CA VAL A 83 -2.27 1.09 -10.63
C VAL A 83 -1.18 0.93 -11.68
N LEU A 84 -0.10 0.24 -11.33
CA LEU A 84 1.01 -0.06 -12.22
C LEU A 84 1.28 -1.56 -12.23
N VAL A 85 1.51 -2.10 -13.41
CA VAL A 85 1.86 -3.51 -13.59
C VAL A 85 3.11 -3.59 -14.45
N SER A 86 4.12 -4.30 -13.99
CA SER A 86 5.35 -4.55 -14.71
C SER A 86 5.76 -6.01 -14.62
N LYS A 87 6.54 -6.48 -15.60
CA LYS A 87 7.10 -7.83 -15.55
C LYS A 87 8.14 -7.91 -14.45
N SER A 88 8.13 -9.00 -13.71
CA SER A 88 9.06 -9.26 -12.62
C SER A 88 9.51 -10.72 -12.63
N LYS A 89 10.60 -11.00 -11.94
CA LYS A 89 11.00 -12.39 -11.68
C LYS A 89 9.93 -13.06 -10.82
N GLY A 90 9.36 -14.14 -11.32
CA GLY A 90 8.30 -14.87 -10.62
C GLY A 90 6.87 -14.45 -10.97
N GLY A 91 6.67 -13.55 -11.94
CA GLY A 91 5.35 -13.13 -12.40
C GLY A 91 5.28 -11.67 -12.80
N TYR A 92 4.33 -10.96 -12.23
CA TYR A 92 4.14 -9.52 -12.43
C TYR A 92 4.20 -8.81 -11.09
N LEU A 93 4.91 -7.68 -11.05
CA LEU A 93 4.80 -6.74 -9.95
C LEU A 93 3.57 -5.87 -10.18
N VAL A 94 2.64 -5.92 -9.24
CA VAL A 94 1.47 -5.04 -9.17
C VAL A 94 1.71 -4.03 -8.06
N GLU A 95 1.67 -2.75 -8.41
CA GLU A 95 1.77 -1.63 -7.48
C GLU A 95 0.45 -0.87 -7.51
N VAL A 96 -0.18 -0.70 -6.37
CA VAL A 96 -1.40 0.09 -6.24
C VAL A 96 -1.21 1.11 -5.15
N MET A 97 -1.42 2.37 -5.48
CA MET A 97 -1.39 3.45 -4.51
C MET A 97 -2.74 4.16 -4.48
N TYR A 98 -3.26 4.39 -3.29
CA TYR A 98 -4.46 5.16 -3.03
C TYR A 98 -4.58 5.51 -1.55
N ASN A 99 -5.24 6.61 -1.22
CA ASN A 99 -5.57 6.97 0.17
C ASN A 99 -4.36 6.97 1.12
N TYR A 100 -3.25 7.61 0.69
CA TYR A 100 -1.98 7.73 1.43
C TYR A 100 -1.30 6.39 1.75
N ALA A 101 -1.60 5.35 0.97
CA ALA A 101 -0.98 4.05 1.17
C ALA A 101 -0.69 3.37 -0.16
N LYS A 102 0.26 2.44 -0.15
CA LYS A 102 0.69 1.68 -1.32
C LYS A 102 0.75 0.19 -0.99
N VAL A 103 0.30 -0.62 -1.93
CA VAL A 103 0.47 -2.07 -1.92
C VAL A 103 1.38 -2.48 -3.07
N GLU A 104 2.33 -3.35 -2.79
CA GLU A 104 3.14 -4.04 -3.79
C GLU A 104 2.99 -5.54 -3.63
N VAL A 105 2.80 -6.26 -4.74
CA VAL A 105 2.69 -7.71 -4.75
C VAL A 105 3.25 -8.28 -6.04
N ILE A 106 4.03 -9.37 -5.95
CA ILE A 106 4.44 -10.17 -7.10
C ILE A 106 3.46 -11.33 -7.24
N THR A 107 2.79 -11.43 -8.38
CA THR A 107 1.72 -12.39 -8.60
C THR A 107 1.60 -12.82 -10.05
N ASN A 108 0.94 -13.95 -10.29
CA ASN A 108 0.47 -14.36 -11.60
C ASN A 108 -1.03 -14.06 -11.82
N ASP A 109 -1.76 -13.64 -10.78
CA ASP A 109 -3.16 -13.23 -10.84
C ASP A 109 -3.31 -11.72 -10.64
N ILE A 110 -3.03 -10.98 -11.72
CA ILE A 110 -3.04 -9.50 -11.72
C ILE A 110 -4.40 -8.95 -11.31
N LYS A 111 -5.50 -9.54 -11.81
CA LYS A 111 -6.86 -9.04 -11.54
C LYS A 111 -7.21 -9.12 -10.06
N ARG A 112 -6.92 -10.27 -9.44
CA ARG A 112 -7.13 -10.47 -8.02
C ARG A 112 -6.27 -9.50 -7.22
N ALA A 113 -4.99 -9.39 -7.56
CA ALA A 113 -4.07 -8.50 -6.85
C ALA A 113 -4.52 -7.03 -6.87
N ILE A 114 -4.98 -6.52 -8.02
CA ILE A 114 -5.51 -5.16 -8.13
C ILE A 114 -6.79 -5.01 -7.30
N SER A 115 -7.72 -5.97 -7.41
CA SER A 115 -8.98 -5.91 -6.67
C SER A 115 -8.77 -5.93 -5.16
N ASP A 116 -7.98 -6.87 -4.67
CA ASP A 116 -7.67 -7.01 -3.25
C ASP A 116 -6.95 -5.76 -2.71
N SER A 117 -5.97 -5.25 -3.43
CA SER A 117 -5.25 -4.04 -3.06
C SER A 117 -6.17 -2.82 -2.97
N LEU A 118 -7.05 -2.64 -3.94
CA LEU A 118 -8.01 -1.53 -3.92
C LEU A 118 -9.01 -1.64 -2.79
N ILE A 119 -9.50 -2.85 -2.48
CA ILE A 119 -10.40 -3.09 -1.35
C ILE A 119 -9.72 -2.68 -0.04
N VAL A 120 -8.48 -3.10 0.18
CA VAL A 120 -7.73 -2.74 1.38
C VAL A 120 -7.50 -1.23 1.45
N LEU A 121 -6.96 -0.64 0.39
CA LEU A 121 -6.57 0.79 0.37
C LEU A 121 -7.76 1.75 0.50
N LYS A 122 -8.87 1.47 -0.17
CA LYS A 122 -10.09 2.30 -0.10
C LYS A 122 -10.69 2.36 1.29
N ASN A 123 -10.54 1.30 2.07
CA ASN A 123 -11.14 1.14 3.39
C ASN A 123 -10.18 1.44 4.55
N ILE A 124 -9.04 2.06 4.30
CA ILE A 124 -8.18 2.56 5.38
C ILE A 124 -8.82 3.79 6.01
N GLU A 125 -9.01 3.73 7.32
CA GLU A 125 -9.45 4.85 8.14
C GLU A 125 -8.33 5.23 9.11
N TYR A 126 -7.92 6.50 9.06
CA TYR A 126 -6.83 7.04 9.85
C TYR A 126 -7.29 7.58 11.20
N ASN A 127 -6.48 7.40 12.23
CA ASN A 127 -6.70 8.01 13.54
C ASN A 127 -5.73 9.19 13.76
N TYR A 128 -6.21 10.39 13.46
CA TYR A 128 -5.41 11.60 13.54
C TYR A 128 -4.77 11.80 14.93
N LYS A 129 -5.48 11.54 16.01
CA LYS A 129 -4.97 11.75 17.37
C LYS A 129 -3.79 10.83 17.70
N ILE A 130 -3.87 9.56 17.29
CA ILE A 130 -2.78 8.61 17.48
C ILE A 130 -1.59 9.01 16.61
N ILE A 131 -1.82 9.38 15.36
CA ILE A 131 -0.75 9.79 14.43
C ILE A 131 -0.05 11.06 14.93
N ASP A 132 -0.80 12.06 15.40
CA ASP A 132 -0.27 13.27 16.02
C ASP A 132 0.66 12.96 17.21
N SER A 133 0.21 12.05 18.08
CA SER A 133 1.02 11.56 19.20
C SER A 133 2.31 10.85 18.75
N MET A 134 2.24 10.05 17.68
CA MET A 134 3.41 9.36 17.13
C MET A 134 4.42 10.33 16.52
N ILE A 135 3.97 11.36 15.83
CA ILE A 135 4.83 12.42 15.27
C ILE A 135 5.49 13.20 16.39
N GLY A 136 4.74 13.59 17.42
CA GLY A 136 5.27 14.32 18.57
C GLY A 136 6.33 13.57 19.39
N SER A 137 6.28 12.23 19.36
CA SER A 137 7.26 11.37 20.05
C SER A 137 8.42 10.90 19.17
N ASN A 138 8.50 11.34 17.93
CA ASN A 138 9.48 10.90 16.92
C ASN A 138 9.49 9.38 16.67
N THR A 139 8.36 8.73 16.84
CA THR A 139 8.23 7.29 16.63
C THR A 139 7.97 6.90 15.18
N LEU A 140 7.74 7.88 14.29
CA LEU A 140 7.55 7.66 12.86
C LEU A 140 8.86 7.88 12.11
N VAL A 141 9.28 6.87 11.39
CA VAL A 141 10.34 6.96 10.38
C VAL A 141 9.69 7.16 9.02
N TYR A 142 9.95 8.30 8.39
CA TYR A 142 9.44 8.61 7.06
C TYR A 142 10.54 8.43 6.01
N ASP A 143 10.31 7.56 5.05
CA ASP A 143 11.15 7.43 3.86
C ASP A 143 10.37 7.83 2.60
N SER A 144 10.63 9.03 2.10
CA SER A 144 9.98 9.56 0.89
C SER A 144 10.33 8.76 -0.38
N LYS A 145 11.42 8.01 -0.37
CA LYS A 145 11.85 7.21 -1.53
C LYS A 145 10.87 6.09 -1.87
N LEU A 146 10.16 5.56 -0.87
CA LEU A 146 9.17 4.50 -1.07
C LEU A 146 7.99 4.94 -1.94
N PHE A 147 7.72 6.24 -2.00
CA PHE A 147 6.61 6.82 -2.76
C PHE A 147 7.05 7.57 -4.01
N THR A 148 8.34 7.55 -4.34
CA THR A 148 8.84 8.22 -5.52
C THR A 148 8.66 7.34 -6.75
N LEU A 149 7.94 7.84 -7.75
CA LEU A 149 7.90 7.24 -9.08
C LEU A 149 9.11 7.70 -9.89
N GLY A 150 9.88 6.77 -10.37
CA GLY A 150 11.02 7.06 -11.25
C GLY A 150 11.24 5.95 -12.27
N PRO A 151 11.82 6.25 -13.43
CA PRO A 151 12.12 5.24 -14.44
C PRO A 151 13.14 4.21 -13.96
N GLU A 152 13.90 4.52 -12.92
CA GLU A 152 14.87 3.64 -12.28
C GLU A 152 14.33 2.97 -11.01
N LYS A 153 13.03 3.02 -10.80
CA LYS A 153 12.44 2.29 -9.69
C LYS A 153 12.71 0.81 -9.93
N ASN A 154 13.84 0.36 -9.42
CA ASN A 154 14.06 -1.05 -9.26
C ASN A 154 12.85 -1.57 -8.50
N THR A 155 12.15 -2.50 -9.11
CA THR A 155 11.01 -3.20 -8.56
C THR A 155 11.28 -3.80 -7.18
N ASP A 156 12.52 -3.76 -6.75
CA ASP A 156 13.02 -4.31 -5.51
C ASP A 156 12.96 -3.35 -4.32
N SER A 157 12.70 -2.04 -4.52
CA SER A 157 12.98 -1.05 -3.47
C SER A 157 12.14 -1.22 -2.20
N PHE A 158 10.84 -1.45 -2.30
CA PHE A 158 9.98 -1.64 -1.12
C PHE A 158 10.07 -3.07 -0.59
N LEU A 159 9.94 -4.06 -1.47
CA LEU A 159 10.08 -5.47 -1.13
C LEU A 159 11.47 -5.75 -0.55
N GLN A 160 12.52 -5.21 -1.15
CA GLN A 160 13.88 -5.33 -0.68
C GLN A 160 14.08 -4.62 0.66
N TYR A 161 13.50 -3.43 0.84
CA TYR A 161 13.56 -2.70 2.11
C TYR A 161 12.96 -3.51 3.25
N VAL A 162 11.78 -4.10 3.04
CA VAL A 162 11.12 -4.91 4.05
C VAL A 162 11.88 -6.22 4.34
N GLU A 163 12.46 -6.84 3.32
CA GLU A 163 13.25 -8.07 3.46
C GLU A 163 14.65 -7.83 4.03
N GLU A 164 15.34 -6.77 3.57
CA GLU A 164 16.74 -6.49 3.93
C GLU A 164 16.88 -5.89 5.34
N TYR A 165 15.92 -5.11 5.79
CA TYR A 165 15.96 -4.50 7.12
C TYR A 165 15.28 -5.34 8.21
N GLY A 166 14.90 -6.58 7.88
CA GLY A 166 14.53 -7.57 8.87
C GLY A 166 13.33 -7.19 9.74
N VAL A 167 12.42 -6.43 9.14
CA VAL A 167 11.20 -6.01 9.82
C VAL A 167 10.35 -7.20 10.23
N TYR A 168 10.56 -8.33 9.55
CA TYR A 168 9.92 -9.60 9.88
C TYR A 168 10.96 -10.72 9.80
N ASP A 169 11.73 -10.86 10.87
CA ASP A 169 12.54 -12.03 11.07
C ASP A 169 11.59 -13.23 11.25
N GLU A 170 11.49 -14.08 10.26
CA GLU A 170 10.87 -15.39 10.39
C GLU A 170 11.71 -16.23 11.36
N LYS A 171 11.62 -15.92 12.64
CA LYS A 171 12.07 -16.85 13.65
C LYS A 171 10.90 -17.73 14.03
N ASN A 172 10.89 -18.90 13.36
CA ASN A 172 10.28 -20.19 13.75
C ASN A 172 8.88 -20.17 14.37
#